data_5bbf4354476a686b9f221c9aa98fa47b
#
_entry.id   5bbf4354476a686b9f221c9aa98fa47b
#
_cell.length_a   1.000
_cell.length_b   1.000
_cell.length_c   1.000
_cell.angle_alpha   90.00
_cell.angle_beta   90.00
_cell.angle_gamma   90.00
#
_symmetry.space_group_name_H-M   'P 1'
#
loop_
_entity.id
_entity.type
_entity.pdbx_description
1 polymer ?
#
loop_
_entity_poly.entity_id
_entity_poly.type
_entity_poly.pdbx_seq_one_letter_code
_entity_poly.pdbx_strand_id
1 'polypeptide(L)'
;MAQWNMLYDMYERRLKAELSDAAVPKHIGVILDGNRRWAKSLGATASQGHRAGAGKISEFLQWSEDAGVSIVTLWLLSTDNLSRDAGELGELLRIICEAVSLLADQGRWKLAVVGDLSLLPEKVGEDLRSSVARTADVQGMTVN
;
A
#
# COMPACT_ATOMS: atom_id res chain seq x y z
N MET A 1 -20.12 -21.80 7.77
CA MET A 1 -19.33 -20.69 7.23
C MET A 1 -20.09 -19.84 6.19
N ALA A 2 -20.98 -20.41 5.36
CA ALA A 2 -21.71 -19.66 4.33
C ALA A 2 -22.70 -18.58 4.87
N GLN A 3 -23.32 -18.79 6.04
CA GLN A 3 -24.26 -17.82 6.62
C GLN A 3 -23.59 -16.51 7.09
N TRP A 4 -22.35 -16.57 7.56
CA TRP A 4 -21.60 -15.38 7.97
C TRP A 4 -21.21 -14.50 6.78
N ASN A 5 -20.90 -15.09 5.63
CA ASN A 5 -20.62 -14.35 4.41
C ASN A 5 -21.86 -13.58 3.93
N MET A 6 -23.05 -14.19 3.95
CA MET A 6 -24.30 -13.54 3.50
C MET A 6 -24.67 -12.32 4.38
N LEU A 7 -24.52 -12.43 5.70
CA LEU A 7 -24.80 -11.31 6.61
C LEU A 7 -23.76 -10.18 6.43
N TYR A 8 -22.51 -10.53 6.19
CA TYR A 8 -21.44 -9.58 5.92
C TYR A 8 -21.68 -8.85 4.59
N ASP A 9 -22.05 -9.57 3.55
CA ASP A 9 -22.39 -9.00 2.23
C ASP A 9 -23.62 -8.06 2.30
N MET A 10 -24.62 -8.41 3.10
CA MET A 10 -25.78 -7.53 3.32
C MET A 10 -25.38 -6.26 4.07
N TYR A 11 -24.54 -6.38 5.10
CA TYR A 11 -24.04 -5.24 5.86
C TYR A 11 -23.18 -4.32 4.98
N GLU A 12 -22.29 -4.89 4.17
CA GLU A 12 -21.47 -4.14 3.23
C GLU A 12 -22.31 -3.37 2.19
N ARG A 13 -23.33 -4.02 1.62
CA ARG A 13 -24.26 -3.36 0.67
C ARG A 13 -25.01 -2.21 1.32
N ARG A 14 -25.44 -2.38 2.57
CA ARG A 14 -26.11 -1.32 3.33
C ARG A 14 -25.17 -0.15 3.58
N LEU A 15 -23.92 -0.40 4.03
CA LEU A 15 -22.92 0.64 4.23
C LEU A 15 -22.62 1.39 2.92
N LYS A 16 -22.46 0.67 1.81
CA LYS A 16 -22.24 1.29 0.49
C LYS A 16 -23.43 2.20 0.10
N ALA A 17 -24.66 1.77 0.36
CA ALA A 17 -25.84 2.59 0.09
C ALA A 17 -25.92 3.84 1.00
N GLU A 18 -25.56 3.72 2.28
CA GLU A 18 -25.51 4.85 3.21
C GLU A 18 -24.39 5.84 2.86
N LEU A 19 -23.30 5.36 2.23
CA LEU A 19 -22.17 6.20 1.79
C LEU A 19 -22.38 6.83 0.41
N SER A 20 -23.38 6.39 -0.37
CA SER A 20 -23.59 6.86 -1.74
C SER A 20 -23.80 8.38 -1.83
N ASP A 21 -24.42 8.99 -0.81
CA ASP A 21 -24.67 10.43 -0.73
C ASP A 21 -23.68 11.17 0.17
N ALA A 22 -22.71 10.46 0.74
CA ALA A 22 -21.71 11.05 1.63
C ALA A 22 -20.59 11.72 0.83
N ALA A 23 -20.02 12.79 1.39
CA ALA A 23 -18.82 13.40 0.85
C ALA A 23 -17.62 12.46 1.06
N VAL A 24 -17.16 11.83 -0.01
CA VAL A 24 -15.99 10.95 0.01
C VAL A 24 -14.72 11.81 0.01
N PRO A 25 -13.73 11.53 0.88
CA PRO A 25 -12.46 12.22 0.84
C PRO A 25 -11.77 11.94 -0.51
N LYS A 26 -11.26 12.99 -1.15
CA LYS A 26 -10.56 12.85 -2.43
C LYS A 26 -9.15 12.31 -2.27
N HIS A 27 -8.56 12.50 -1.10
CA HIS A 27 -7.20 12.07 -0.81
C HIS A 27 -7.15 11.40 0.57
N ILE A 28 -6.60 10.20 0.63
CA ILE A 28 -6.40 9.42 1.87
C ILE A 28 -4.90 9.18 2.06
N GLY A 29 -4.40 9.48 3.26
CA GLY A 29 -3.07 9.09 3.71
C GLY A 29 -3.15 7.85 4.61
N VAL A 30 -2.31 6.86 4.37
CA VAL A 30 -2.26 5.62 5.14
C VAL A 30 -0.85 5.32 5.61
N ILE A 31 -0.69 5.11 6.90
CA ILE A 31 0.56 4.64 7.50
C ILE A 31 0.46 3.12 7.68
N LEU A 32 1.34 2.37 7.00
CA LEU A 32 1.40 0.91 7.09
C LEU A 32 2.21 0.49 8.33
N ASP A 33 1.71 0.84 9.51
CA ASP A 33 2.35 0.54 10.80
C ASP A 33 1.77 -0.73 11.46
N GLY A 34 2.48 -1.21 12.48
CA GLY A 34 2.08 -2.36 13.28
C GLY A 34 2.56 -3.71 12.75
N ASN A 35 3.12 -3.80 11.55
CA ASN A 35 3.55 -5.04 10.92
C ASN A 35 4.51 -5.87 11.80
N ARG A 36 5.48 -5.24 12.45
CA ARG A 36 6.41 -5.90 13.37
C ARG A 36 5.74 -6.41 14.65
N ARG A 37 4.83 -5.61 15.21
CA ARG A 37 4.07 -6.00 16.42
C ARG A 37 3.15 -7.17 16.13
N TRP A 38 2.47 -7.13 15.00
CA TRP A 38 1.61 -8.22 14.53
C TRP A 38 2.42 -9.50 14.29
N ALA A 39 3.55 -9.44 13.60
CA ALA A 39 4.43 -10.59 13.39
C ALA A 39 4.90 -11.19 14.74
N LYS A 40 5.35 -10.34 15.67
CA LYS A 40 5.78 -10.77 17.00
C LYS A 40 4.67 -11.49 17.76
N SER A 41 3.42 -11.06 17.68
CA SER A 41 2.28 -11.73 18.35
C SER A 41 2.00 -13.14 17.80
N LEU A 42 2.45 -13.43 16.58
CA LEU A 42 2.34 -14.72 15.90
C LEU A 42 3.63 -15.57 15.96
N GLY A 43 4.67 -15.09 16.65
CA GLY A 43 5.97 -15.75 16.65
C GLY A 43 6.69 -15.69 15.28
N ALA A 44 6.28 -14.76 14.42
CA ALA A 44 6.84 -14.56 13.08
C ALA A 44 7.94 -13.49 13.05
N THR A 45 8.72 -13.46 11.98
CA THR A 45 9.78 -12.46 11.77
C THR A 45 9.22 -11.11 11.33
N ALA A 46 9.98 -10.02 11.54
CA ALA A 46 9.62 -8.69 11.06
C ALA A 46 9.37 -8.68 9.53
N SER A 47 10.20 -9.38 8.76
CA SER A 47 10.05 -9.54 7.32
C SER A 47 8.73 -10.17 6.92
N GLN A 48 8.30 -11.22 7.61
CA GLN A 48 6.99 -11.84 7.39
C GLN A 48 5.84 -10.86 7.67
N GLY A 49 5.97 -10.03 8.71
CA GLY A 49 5.00 -8.97 9.00
C GLY A 49 4.93 -7.93 7.89
N HIS A 50 6.08 -7.44 7.42
CA HIS A 50 6.13 -6.47 6.32
C HIS A 50 5.53 -7.03 5.03
N ARG A 51 5.82 -8.28 4.68
CA ARG A 51 5.19 -8.95 3.51
C ARG A 51 3.69 -9.10 3.65
N ALA A 52 3.19 -9.46 4.82
CA ALA A 52 1.76 -9.57 5.08
C ALA A 52 1.06 -8.21 4.92
N GLY A 53 1.66 -7.12 5.44
CA GLY A 53 1.16 -5.76 5.25
C GLY A 53 1.18 -5.32 3.78
N ALA A 54 2.29 -5.55 3.07
CA ALA A 54 2.43 -5.24 1.65
C ALA A 54 1.38 -5.97 0.80
N GLY A 55 1.08 -7.24 1.13
CA GLY A 55 0.05 -8.02 0.45
C GLY A 55 -1.38 -7.47 0.57
N LYS A 56 -1.62 -6.55 1.52
CA LYS A 56 -2.94 -5.90 1.69
C LYS A 56 -3.09 -4.59 0.91
N ILE A 57 -2.02 -4.07 0.34
CA ILE A 57 -2.05 -2.77 -0.35
C ILE A 57 -3.02 -2.79 -1.53
N SER A 58 -2.93 -3.77 -2.42
CA SER A 58 -3.81 -3.84 -3.61
C SER A 58 -5.30 -3.90 -3.25
N GLU A 59 -5.66 -4.69 -2.24
CA GLU A 59 -7.04 -4.81 -1.75
C GLU A 59 -7.53 -3.46 -1.18
N PHE A 60 -6.71 -2.79 -0.38
CA PHE A 60 -7.02 -1.47 0.16
C PHE A 60 -7.19 -0.41 -0.94
N LEU A 61 -6.30 -0.40 -1.94
CA LEU A 61 -6.37 0.52 -3.07
C LEU A 61 -7.65 0.29 -3.88
N GLN A 62 -8.04 -0.97 -4.09
CA GLN A 62 -9.28 -1.28 -4.77
C GLN A 62 -10.50 -0.74 -4.01
N TRP A 63 -10.57 -0.95 -2.69
CA TRP A 63 -11.67 -0.40 -1.87
C TRP A 63 -11.70 1.14 -1.92
N SER A 64 -10.52 1.78 -1.92
CA SER A 64 -10.42 3.23 -2.02
C SER A 64 -10.95 3.75 -3.35
N GLU A 65 -10.61 3.09 -4.45
CA GLU A 65 -11.09 3.41 -5.79
C GLU A 65 -12.60 3.18 -5.91
N ASP A 66 -13.10 2.04 -5.43
CA ASP A 66 -14.54 1.70 -5.41
C ASP A 66 -15.35 2.72 -4.59
N ALA A 67 -14.74 3.32 -3.56
CA ALA A 67 -15.34 4.40 -2.77
C ALA A 67 -15.26 5.78 -3.44
N GLY A 68 -14.57 5.94 -4.58
CA GLY A 68 -14.44 7.21 -5.30
C GLY A 68 -13.29 8.10 -4.83
N VAL A 69 -12.31 7.54 -4.11
CA VAL A 69 -11.08 8.24 -3.74
C VAL A 69 -10.22 8.45 -4.98
N SER A 70 -9.67 9.66 -5.13
CA SER A 70 -8.87 10.02 -6.30
C SER A 70 -7.36 9.89 -6.06
N ILE A 71 -6.92 10.01 -4.82
CA ILE A 71 -5.50 9.97 -4.44
C ILE A 71 -5.34 9.16 -3.16
N VAL A 72 -4.39 8.23 -3.15
CA VAL A 72 -3.95 7.53 -1.94
C VAL A 72 -2.47 7.77 -1.74
N THR A 73 -2.06 8.19 -0.54
CA THR A 73 -0.65 8.25 -0.16
C THR A 73 -0.35 7.15 0.86
N LEU A 74 0.56 6.25 0.49
CA LEU A 74 1.04 5.17 1.33
C LEU A 74 2.35 5.57 2.00
N TRP A 75 2.36 5.67 3.32
CA TRP A 75 3.60 5.89 4.06
C TRP A 75 4.32 4.56 4.28
N LEU A 76 5.29 4.27 3.40
CA LEU A 76 6.01 2.99 3.39
C LEU A 76 7.31 3.04 4.19
N LEU A 77 7.99 4.20 4.21
CA LEU A 77 9.29 4.37 4.84
C LEU A 77 9.43 5.76 5.45
N SER A 78 10.04 5.86 6.62
CA SER A 78 10.46 7.12 7.23
C SER A 78 11.98 7.20 7.33
N THR A 79 12.52 8.40 7.53
CA THR A 79 13.94 8.60 7.79
C THR A 79 14.41 7.85 9.04
N ASP A 80 13.56 7.71 10.06
CA ASP A 80 13.85 6.93 11.26
C ASP A 80 14.07 5.44 10.95
N ASN A 81 13.44 4.93 9.89
CA ASN A 81 13.64 3.54 9.46
C ASN A 81 15.04 3.31 8.89
N LEU A 82 15.69 4.35 8.36
CA LEU A 82 17.05 4.27 7.80
C LEU A 82 18.10 3.99 8.87
N SER A 83 17.82 4.25 10.15
CA SER A 83 18.69 3.94 11.29
C SER A 83 18.61 2.50 11.79
N ARG A 84 17.78 1.65 11.16
CA ARG A 84 17.64 0.24 11.53
C ARG A 84 18.89 -0.57 11.18
N ASP A 85 18.97 -1.78 11.75
CA ASP A 85 19.96 -2.76 11.33
C ASP A 85 19.97 -2.93 9.80
N ALA A 86 21.19 -3.02 9.23
CA ALA A 86 21.36 -3.04 7.78
C ALA A 86 20.64 -4.23 7.10
N GLY A 87 20.56 -5.38 7.78
CA GLY A 87 19.84 -6.55 7.27
C GLY A 87 18.31 -6.34 7.27
N GLU A 88 17.76 -5.78 8.36
CA GLU A 88 16.33 -5.45 8.44
C GLU A 88 15.96 -4.37 7.40
N LEU A 89 16.79 -3.33 7.27
CA LEU A 89 16.56 -2.26 6.30
C LEU A 89 16.59 -2.79 4.87
N GLY A 90 17.61 -3.57 4.52
CA GLY A 90 17.73 -4.15 3.18
C GLY A 90 16.53 -5.01 2.80
N GLU A 91 16.04 -5.84 3.73
CA GLU A 91 14.86 -6.66 3.50
C GLU A 91 13.57 -5.80 3.37
N LEU A 92 13.42 -4.75 4.18
CA LEU A 92 12.30 -3.81 4.08
C LEU A 92 12.29 -3.11 2.72
N LEU A 93 13.42 -2.58 2.27
CA LEU A 93 13.55 -1.91 0.97
C LEU A 93 13.22 -2.86 -0.18
N ARG A 94 13.66 -4.13 -0.11
CA ARG A 94 13.32 -5.15 -1.09
C ARG A 94 11.81 -5.41 -1.15
N ILE A 95 11.15 -5.54 0.00
CA ILE A 95 9.69 -5.73 0.08
C ILE A 95 8.94 -4.53 -0.51
N ILE A 96 9.41 -3.30 -0.25
CA ILE A 96 8.82 -2.08 -0.82
C ILE A 96 8.96 -2.09 -2.35
N CYS A 97 10.15 -2.35 -2.90
CA CYS A 97 10.36 -2.43 -4.34
C CYS A 97 9.47 -3.50 -4.99
N GLU A 98 9.38 -4.69 -4.38
CA GLU A 98 8.52 -5.77 -4.86
C GLU A 98 7.05 -5.34 -4.87
N ALA A 99 6.56 -4.72 -3.78
CA ALA A 99 5.18 -4.26 -3.69
C ALA A 99 4.86 -3.18 -4.74
N VAL A 100 5.73 -2.18 -4.91
CA VAL A 100 5.55 -1.11 -5.89
C VAL A 100 5.62 -1.66 -7.32
N SER A 101 6.52 -2.61 -7.60
CA SER A 101 6.60 -3.28 -8.90
C SER A 101 5.33 -4.06 -9.21
N LEU A 102 4.79 -4.82 -8.25
CA LEU A 102 3.53 -5.56 -8.42
C LEU A 102 2.34 -4.61 -8.71
N LEU A 103 2.28 -3.46 -8.07
CA LEU A 103 1.26 -2.44 -8.37
C LEU A 103 1.43 -1.89 -9.79
N ALA A 104 2.67 -1.65 -10.22
CA ALA A 104 2.96 -1.19 -11.58
C ALA A 104 2.57 -2.25 -12.62
N ASP A 105 2.82 -3.54 -12.35
CA ASP A 105 2.47 -4.65 -13.24
C ASP A 105 0.95 -4.81 -13.40
N GLN A 106 0.17 -4.45 -12.38
CA GLN A 106 -1.30 -4.42 -12.48
C GLN A 106 -1.79 -3.36 -13.46
N GLY A 107 -1.02 -2.28 -13.68
CA GLY A 107 -1.37 -1.21 -14.62
C GLY A 107 -2.70 -0.51 -14.33
N ARG A 108 -3.19 -0.60 -13.09
CA ARG A 108 -4.51 -0.10 -12.71
C ARG A 108 -4.47 1.33 -12.20
N TRP A 109 -3.42 1.70 -11.50
CA TRP A 109 -3.28 3.00 -10.85
C TRP A 109 -2.03 3.72 -11.34
N LYS A 110 -2.11 5.05 -11.39
CA LYS A 110 -0.94 5.89 -11.66
C LYS A 110 -0.09 5.96 -10.41
N LEU A 111 1.15 5.48 -10.47
CA LEU A 111 2.10 5.55 -9.36
C LEU A 111 2.90 6.84 -9.39
N ALA A 112 3.19 7.37 -8.21
CA ALA A 112 4.14 8.43 -8.00
C ALA A 112 4.97 8.15 -6.74
N VAL A 113 6.22 8.60 -6.70
CA VAL A 113 7.05 8.49 -5.51
C VAL A 113 7.27 9.88 -4.94
N VAL A 114 6.95 10.04 -3.66
CA VAL A 114 7.11 11.30 -2.91
C VAL A 114 8.16 11.08 -1.82
N GLY A 115 9.16 11.92 -1.79
CA GLY A 115 10.27 11.85 -0.84
C GLY A 115 11.63 11.98 -1.51
N ASP A 116 12.67 12.02 -0.69
CA ASP A 116 14.05 12.14 -1.17
C ASP A 116 14.67 10.77 -1.42
N LEU A 117 14.65 10.34 -2.68
CA LEU A 117 15.24 9.07 -3.10
C LEU A 117 16.77 9.03 -2.99
N SER A 118 17.45 10.17 -2.82
CA SER A 118 18.91 10.21 -2.66
C SER A 118 19.38 9.61 -1.32
N LEU A 119 18.45 9.48 -0.37
CA LEU A 119 18.68 8.82 0.92
C LEU A 119 18.68 7.28 0.83
N LEU A 120 18.28 6.74 -0.30
CA LEU A 120 18.20 5.29 -0.53
C LEU A 120 19.38 4.80 -1.36
N PRO A 121 19.72 3.50 -1.28
CA PRO A 121 20.65 2.91 -2.23
C PRO A 121 20.23 3.19 -3.69
N GLU A 122 21.19 3.52 -4.55
CA GLU A 122 20.95 3.92 -5.93
C GLU A 122 20.02 2.95 -6.67
N LYS A 123 20.28 1.65 -6.54
CA LYS A 123 19.47 0.59 -7.17
C LYS A 123 17.99 0.63 -6.73
N VAL A 124 17.72 0.90 -5.46
CA VAL A 124 16.35 1.04 -4.93
C VAL A 124 15.65 2.24 -5.57
N GLY A 125 16.34 3.38 -5.66
CA GLY A 125 15.82 4.57 -6.33
C GLY A 125 15.51 4.34 -7.80
N GLU A 126 16.37 3.61 -8.52
CA GLU A 126 16.16 3.23 -9.93
C GLU A 126 14.94 2.32 -10.10
N ASP A 127 14.80 1.28 -9.26
CA ASP A 127 13.70 0.33 -9.32
C ASP A 127 12.34 1.03 -9.07
N LEU A 128 12.30 1.98 -8.11
CA LEU A 128 11.11 2.77 -7.85
C LEU A 128 10.76 3.69 -9.02
N ARG A 129 11.75 4.42 -9.60
CA ARG A 129 11.53 5.27 -10.77
C ARG A 129 11.07 4.47 -11.98
N SER A 130 11.63 3.29 -12.20
CA SER A 130 11.21 2.38 -13.27
C SER A 130 9.75 1.95 -13.11
N SER A 131 9.34 1.63 -11.90
CA SER A 131 7.94 1.26 -11.61
C SER A 131 6.97 2.41 -11.86
N VAL A 132 7.33 3.63 -11.45
CA VAL A 132 6.56 4.86 -11.75
C VAL A 132 6.44 5.08 -13.26
N ALA A 133 7.54 4.95 -14.00
CA ALA A 133 7.55 5.16 -15.46
C ALA A 133 6.61 4.20 -16.21
N ARG A 134 6.47 2.95 -15.72
CA ARG A 134 5.55 1.96 -16.31
C ARG A 134 4.07 2.34 -16.20
N THR A 135 3.73 3.24 -15.29
CA THR A 135 2.34 3.67 -15.04
C THR A 135 2.08 5.13 -15.44
N ALA A 136 3.01 5.75 -16.17
CA ALA A 136 2.93 7.18 -16.51
C ALA A 136 1.64 7.56 -17.26
N ASP A 137 1.18 6.69 -18.15
CA ASP A 137 0.00 6.90 -19.00
C ASP A 137 -1.30 6.35 -18.39
N VAL A 138 -1.22 5.71 -17.20
CA VAL A 138 -2.40 5.18 -16.52
C VAL A 138 -3.27 6.33 -16.02
N GLN A 139 -4.56 6.26 -16.36
CA GLN A 139 -5.56 7.22 -15.91
C GLN A 139 -6.30 6.70 -14.69
N GLY A 140 -6.89 7.60 -13.89
CA GLY A 140 -7.67 7.23 -12.71
C GLY A 140 -6.98 7.60 -11.40
N MET A 141 -7.13 6.75 -10.38
CA MET A 141 -6.59 7.03 -9.05
C MET A 141 -5.06 7.08 -9.05
N THR A 142 -4.51 8.09 -8.38
CA THR A 142 -3.07 8.23 -8.16
C THR A 142 -2.67 7.63 -6.82
N VAL A 143 -1.58 6.86 -6.81
CA VAL A 143 -0.99 6.26 -5.61
C VAL A 143 0.42 6.84 -5.41
N ASN A 144 0.60 7.56 -4.31
CA ASN A 144 1.87 8.15 -3.88
C ASN A 144 2.55 7.21 -2.88
#